data_0be353de61c6107404cbf69446836f8e
#
_entry.id   0be353de61c6107404cbf69446836f8e
#
_cell.length_a   1.000
_cell.length_b   1.000
_cell.length_c   1.000
_cell.angle_alpha   90.00
_cell.angle_beta   90.00
_cell.angle_gamma   90.00
#
_symmetry.space_group_name_H-M   'P 1'
#
loop_
_entity.id
_entity.type
_entity.pdbx_description
1 polymer ?
#
loop_
_entity_poly.entity_id
_entity_poly.type
_entity_poly.pdbx_seq_one_letter_code
_entity_poly.pdbx_strand_id
1 'polypeptide(L)'
;MVKIGKKEKSDQLYKAIMQLQDEQECYEFFQDLCTVSELRSMEQRFEVASLLDDGMIYNEILERTGASSATISRVNRSLSYGTGAYAVLFERT
;
A
#
# COMPACT_ATOMS: atom_id res chain seq x y z
N MET A 1 -24.74 -14.66 4.91
CA MET A 1 -24.41 -13.38 4.29
C MET A 1 -22.91 -13.26 4.08
N VAL A 2 -22.54 -12.78 2.95
CA VAL A 2 -21.11 -12.60 2.65
C VAL A 2 -20.63 -11.29 3.25
N LYS A 3 -19.54 -11.34 4.00
CA LYS A 3 -18.90 -10.15 4.52
C LYS A 3 -18.24 -9.41 3.35
N ILE A 4 -18.18 -8.10 3.45
CA ILE A 4 -17.55 -7.29 2.40
C ILE A 4 -16.13 -7.76 2.11
N GLY A 5 -15.35 -8.05 3.14
CA GLY A 5 -13.98 -8.52 2.97
C GLY A 5 -13.85 -9.90 2.36
N LYS A 6 -14.95 -10.65 2.31
CA LYS A 6 -14.98 -11.99 1.72
C LYS A 6 -15.64 -12.02 0.36
N LYS A 7 -16.13 -10.86 -0.09
CA LYS A 7 -16.71 -10.75 -1.40
C LYS A 7 -15.65 -10.98 -2.46
N GLU A 8 -16.06 -11.51 -3.57
CA GLU A 8 -15.16 -11.68 -4.70
C GLU A 8 -14.62 -10.33 -5.14
N LYS A 9 -13.36 -10.33 -5.49
CA LYS A 9 -12.69 -9.11 -5.96
C LYS A 9 -13.28 -8.66 -7.29
N SER A 10 -13.16 -7.37 -7.57
CA SER A 10 -13.57 -6.83 -8.87
C SER A 10 -12.47 -7.07 -9.89
N ASP A 11 -12.77 -7.89 -10.89
CA ASP A 11 -11.81 -8.16 -11.97
C ASP A 11 -11.55 -6.93 -12.80
N GLN A 12 -12.55 -6.06 -12.95
CA GLN A 12 -12.42 -4.87 -13.80
C GLN A 12 -11.28 -3.96 -13.34
N LEU A 13 -11.23 -3.67 -12.03
CA LEU A 13 -10.21 -2.78 -11.49
C LEU A 13 -8.81 -3.35 -11.67
N TYR A 14 -8.63 -4.60 -11.29
CA TYR A 14 -7.28 -5.18 -11.33
C TYR A 14 -6.80 -5.41 -12.75
N LYS A 15 -7.69 -5.76 -13.66
CA LYS A 15 -7.34 -5.85 -15.09
C LYS A 15 -6.97 -4.49 -15.65
N ALA A 16 -7.68 -3.44 -15.25
CA ALA A 16 -7.35 -2.09 -15.69
C ALA A 16 -5.96 -1.66 -15.20
N ILE A 17 -5.66 -1.93 -13.94
CA ILE A 17 -4.34 -1.61 -13.38
C ILE A 17 -3.23 -2.31 -14.16
N MET A 18 -3.46 -3.55 -14.57
CA MET A 18 -2.45 -4.30 -15.32
C MET A 18 -2.23 -3.76 -16.74
N GLN A 19 -3.08 -2.87 -17.22
CA GLN A 19 -2.91 -2.21 -18.53
C GLN A 19 -2.07 -0.94 -18.44
N LEU A 20 -1.81 -0.43 -17.25
CA LEU A 20 -0.98 0.76 -17.07
C LEU A 20 0.45 0.46 -17.50
N GLN A 21 1.04 1.37 -18.27
CA GLN A 21 2.29 1.09 -18.96
C GLN A 21 3.50 1.79 -18.37
N ASP A 22 3.31 2.87 -17.63
CA ASP A 22 4.42 3.57 -17.01
C ASP A 22 3.96 4.24 -15.70
N GLU A 23 4.91 4.79 -14.99
CA GLU A 23 4.67 5.39 -13.68
C GLU A 23 3.74 6.60 -13.78
N GLN A 24 3.91 7.43 -14.78
CA GLN A 24 3.09 8.62 -14.94
C GLN A 24 1.62 8.26 -15.19
N GLU A 25 1.41 7.30 -16.06
CA GLU A 25 0.06 6.80 -16.36
C GLU A 25 -0.60 6.20 -15.12
N CYS A 26 0.18 5.46 -14.34
CA CYS A 26 -0.28 4.89 -13.08
C CYS A 26 -0.71 5.98 -12.11
N TYR A 27 0.11 7.00 -11.94
CA TYR A 27 -0.19 8.09 -11.03
C TYR A 27 -1.46 8.84 -11.45
N GLU A 28 -1.59 9.13 -12.73
CA GLU A 28 -2.76 9.82 -13.25
C GLU A 28 -4.04 9.02 -13.04
N PHE A 29 -3.96 7.70 -13.26
CA PHE A 29 -5.10 6.84 -13.02
C PHE A 29 -5.55 6.88 -11.55
N PHE A 30 -4.59 6.78 -10.63
CA PHE A 30 -4.92 6.81 -9.21
C PHE A 30 -5.39 8.20 -8.75
N GLN A 31 -4.91 9.27 -9.37
CA GLN A 31 -5.44 10.61 -9.09
C GLN A 31 -6.93 10.71 -9.44
N ASP A 32 -7.34 10.09 -10.54
CA ASP A 32 -8.75 10.10 -10.95
C ASP A 32 -9.59 9.15 -10.10
N LEU A 33 -9.03 8.02 -9.71
CA LEU A 33 -9.76 6.99 -8.97
C LEU A 33 -9.96 7.34 -7.50
N CYS A 34 -8.96 7.95 -6.89
CA CYS A 34 -8.90 8.18 -5.43
C CYS A 34 -9.05 9.66 -5.10
N THR A 35 -9.54 9.94 -3.89
CA THR A 35 -9.42 11.29 -3.35
C THR A 35 -7.94 11.57 -3.05
N VAL A 36 -7.58 12.85 -2.92
CA VAL A 36 -6.22 13.23 -2.56
C VAL A 36 -5.82 12.60 -1.23
N SER A 37 -6.73 12.64 -0.25
CA SER A 37 -6.46 12.06 1.07
C SER A 37 -6.22 10.56 0.99
N GLU A 38 -7.02 9.85 0.21
CA GLU A 38 -6.83 8.40 0.03
C GLU A 38 -5.48 8.10 -0.62
N LEU A 39 -5.13 8.86 -1.64
CA LEU A 39 -3.88 8.63 -2.35
C LEU A 39 -2.68 8.89 -1.44
N ARG A 40 -2.69 9.99 -0.69
CA ARG A 40 -1.60 10.30 0.25
C ARG A 40 -1.48 9.24 1.33
N SER A 41 -2.60 8.71 1.82
CA SER A 41 -2.59 7.64 2.81
C SER A 41 -1.96 6.37 2.26
N MET A 42 -2.27 6.01 1.02
CA MET A 42 -1.68 4.84 0.38
C MET A 42 -0.17 5.01 0.20
N GLU A 43 0.26 6.19 -0.25
CA GLU A 43 1.67 6.49 -0.41
C GLU A 43 2.41 6.38 0.91
N GLN A 44 1.82 6.93 1.98
CA GLN A 44 2.43 6.86 3.30
C GLN A 44 2.55 5.42 3.79
N ARG A 45 1.48 4.64 3.65
CA ARG A 45 1.52 3.24 4.07
C ARG A 45 2.58 2.45 3.30
N PHE A 46 2.73 2.70 2.03
CA PHE A 46 3.74 2.01 1.24
C PHE A 46 5.15 2.40 1.67
N GLU A 47 5.38 3.69 1.93
CA GLU A 47 6.66 4.16 2.45
C GLU A 47 7.00 3.50 3.79
N VAL A 48 6.01 3.45 4.70
CA VAL A 48 6.18 2.80 5.99
C VAL A 48 6.56 1.33 5.80
N ALA A 49 5.89 0.63 4.89
CA ALA A 49 6.18 -0.77 4.62
C ALA A 49 7.62 -0.97 4.12
N SER A 50 8.07 -0.10 3.24
CA SER A 50 9.43 -0.15 2.69
C SER A 50 10.47 0.05 3.79
N LEU A 51 10.25 1.01 4.68
CA LEU A 51 11.17 1.29 5.78
C LEU A 51 11.19 0.16 6.82
N LEU A 52 10.03 -0.44 7.11
CA LEU A 52 9.97 -1.61 7.97
C LEU A 52 10.73 -2.79 7.37
N ASP A 53 10.58 -2.98 6.07
CA ASP A 53 11.29 -4.05 5.36
C ASP A 53 12.81 -3.84 5.44
N ASP A 54 13.26 -2.59 5.44
CA ASP A 54 14.67 -2.25 5.59
C ASP A 54 15.19 -2.38 7.02
N GLY A 55 14.32 -2.69 7.97
CA GLY A 55 14.70 -2.88 9.36
C GLY A 55 14.72 -1.62 10.21
N MET A 56 14.14 -0.54 9.71
CA MET A 56 14.10 0.71 10.46
C MET A 56 13.18 0.59 11.68
N ILE A 57 13.58 1.18 12.81
CA ILE A 57 12.78 1.12 14.02
C ILE A 57 11.62 2.12 13.95
N TYR A 58 10.57 1.87 14.75
CA TYR A 58 9.33 2.63 14.71
C TYR A 58 9.53 4.14 14.91
N ASN A 59 10.35 4.53 15.87
CA ASN A 59 10.54 5.95 16.15
C ASN A 59 11.13 6.70 14.96
N GLU A 60 12.07 6.08 14.26
CA GLU A 60 12.66 6.69 13.07
C GLU A 60 11.65 6.76 11.93
N ILE A 61 10.83 5.72 11.77
CA ILE A 61 9.79 5.70 10.75
C ILE A 61 8.79 6.82 11.01
N LEU A 62 8.37 6.97 12.27
CA LEU A 62 7.42 8.01 12.66
C LEU A 62 7.97 9.39 12.31
N GLU A 63 9.22 9.65 12.64
CA GLU A 63 9.85 10.94 12.33
C GLU A 63 9.96 11.18 10.83
N ARG A 64 10.33 10.15 10.09
CA ARG A 64 10.59 10.28 8.66
C ARG A 64 9.32 10.40 7.84
N THR A 65 8.26 9.67 8.21
CA THR A 65 7.04 9.60 7.40
C THR A 65 5.89 10.44 7.92
N GLY A 66 5.93 10.81 9.20
CA GLY A 66 4.80 11.46 9.85
C GLY A 66 3.65 10.49 10.15
N ALA A 67 3.82 9.20 9.90
CA ALA A 67 2.78 8.23 10.18
C ALA A 67 2.64 8.04 11.70
N SER A 68 1.39 7.83 12.15
CA SER A 68 1.15 7.53 13.56
C SER A 68 1.65 6.12 13.90
N SER A 69 1.89 5.89 15.19
CA SER A 69 2.29 4.55 15.63
C SER A 69 1.22 3.51 15.29
N ALA A 70 -0.06 3.90 15.32
CA ALA A 70 -1.14 3.01 14.93
C ALA A 70 -1.03 2.60 13.45
N THR A 71 -0.71 3.55 12.58
CA THR A 71 -0.51 3.27 11.16
C THR A 71 0.68 2.33 10.96
N ILE A 72 1.80 2.61 11.62
CA ILE A 72 2.99 1.77 11.52
C ILE A 72 2.70 0.34 11.98
N SER A 73 2.01 0.19 13.12
CA SER A 73 1.63 -1.13 13.62
C SER A 73 0.73 -1.88 12.65
N ARG A 74 -0.23 -1.18 12.05
CA ARG A 74 -1.13 -1.79 11.07
C ARG A 74 -0.36 -2.28 9.85
N VAL A 75 0.54 -1.46 9.33
CA VAL A 75 1.36 -1.83 8.17
C VAL A 75 2.26 -3.01 8.51
N ASN A 76 2.87 -2.98 9.70
CA ASN A 76 3.72 -4.09 10.13
C ASN A 76 2.93 -5.40 10.21
N ARG A 77 1.70 -5.34 10.67
CA ARG A 77 0.82 -6.52 10.69
C ARG A 77 0.56 -7.04 9.29
N SER A 78 0.32 -6.16 8.33
CA SER A 78 0.12 -6.55 6.93
C SER A 78 1.36 -7.19 6.33
N LEU A 79 2.54 -6.71 6.70
CA LEU A 79 3.80 -7.32 6.26
C LEU A 79 3.94 -8.73 6.80
N SER A 80 3.58 -8.93 8.08
CA SER A 80 3.80 -10.21 8.77
C SER A 80 2.71 -11.24 8.46
N TYR A 81 1.47 -10.79 8.33
CA TYR A 81 0.30 -11.68 8.27
C TYR A 81 -0.61 -11.44 7.08
N GLY A 82 -0.21 -10.61 6.14
CA GLY A 82 -0.99 -10.34 4.94
C GLY A 82 -0.81 -11.42 3.89
N THR A 83 -1.09 -11.06 2.65
CA THR A 83 -1.03 -12.00 1.52
C THR A 83 0.40 -12.31 1.06
N GLY A 84 1.37 -11.56 1.52
CA GLY A 84 2.75 -11.68 1.05
C GLY A 84 3.08 -10.80 -0.14
N ALA A 85 2.13 -9.98 -0.59
CA ALA A 85 2.33 -9.15 -1.76
C ALA A 85 3.47 -8.13 -1.60
N TYR A 86 3.63 -7.57 -0.41
CA TYR A 86 4.74 -6.65 -0.16
C TYR A 86 6.10 -7.33 -0.39
N ALA A 87 6.26 -8.53 0.15
CA ALA A 87 7.52 -9.25 0.01
C ALA A 87 7.84 -9.53 -1.45
N VAL A 88 6.84 -9.97 -2.20
CA VAL A 88 7.00 -10.24 -3.64
C VAL A 88 7.44 -8.97 -4.36
N LEU A 89 6.78 -7.85 -4.06
CA LEU A 89 7.06 -6.60 -4.73
C LEU A 89 8.46 -6.08 -4.39
N PHE A 90 8.85 -6.15 -3.11
CA PHE A 90 10.17 -5.68 -2.68
C PHE A 90 11.31 -6.51 -3.26
N GLU A 91 11.08 -7.79 -3.52
CA GLU A 91 12.08 -8.62 -4.18
C GLU A 91 12.32 -8.20 -5.63
N ARG A 92 11.33 -7.60 -6.26
CA ARG A 92 11.42 -7.19 -7.67
C ARG A 92 12.06 -5.83 -7.89
N THR A 93 12.27 -5.08 -6.84
CA THR A 93 12.82 -3.70 -6.95
C THR A 93 14.29 -3.57 -6.51
#